data_400241590624479b302f83eeaceeb680
#
_entry.id   400241590624479b302f83eeaceeb680
#
_cell.length_a   1.000
_cell.length_b   1.000
_cell.length_c   1.000
_cell.angle_alpha   90.00
_cell.angle_beta   90.00
_cell.angle_gamma   90.00
#
_symmetry.space_group_name_H-M   'P 1'
#
loop_
_entity.id
_entity.type
_entity.pdbx_description
1 polymer ?
#
loop_
_entity_poly.entity_id
_entity_poly.type
_entity_poly.pdbx_seq_one_letter_code
_entity_poly.pdbx_strand_id
1 'polypeptide(L)'
;MKKKMLVVNGLEFEIIGQSKPSVQKIFTDLAEKYDYDVEFVHDDGLYCEGDDWRSAALKVETKGPNWIKHSDEYLEKVKDASIIVVGFSGVGKQLMDHADKLELIAVMRSGVENVDLEYAKEKGIAVCCAPGRVSEPVADFTCALILDINRGVTYVNKFWKPGLEQELQPYFHPELYRDLTIGLVGFGIIGKKVVNRLKNFGFKFIAYDPYVKQEDADAYGVTMMPLNDVMSQADTVTVHARLLPSTKNLVGAEQIARMKPTAFIVNTARGGLIEEEALIEALKNHKIRGAALDVLQTEPLPDDNILRTLDNVILTPHLAGMAGDMDVVSAQIIAGYMQDYLDGKPVASRKV
;
A
#
# COMPACT_ATOMS: atom_id res chain seq x y z
N MET A 1 -36.46 -17.63 -1.88
CA MET A 1 -35.90 -16.29 -2.17
C MET A 1 -34.40 -16.49 -2.38
N LYS A 2 -33.82 -15.86 -3.38
CA LYS A 2 -32.37 -15.88 -3.58
C LYS A 2 -31.68 -15.20 -2.40
N LYS A 3 -30.44 -15.61 -2.11
CA LYS A 3 -29.60 -14.89 -1.14
C LYS A 3 -29.19 -13.53 -1.74
N LYS A 4 -28.97 -12.53 -0.89
CA LYS A 4 -28.66 -11.16 -1.29
C LYS A 4 -27.17 -10.86 -1.13
N MET A 5 -26.56 -10.28 -2.16
CA MET A 5 -25.21 -9.72 -2.15
C MET A 5 -25.31 -8.19 -2.26
N LEU A 6 -24.78 -7.47 -1.28
CA LEU A 6 -24.64 -6.02 -1.34
C LEU A 6 -23.20 -5.66 -1.74
N VAL A 7 -23.07 -4.85 -2.79
CA VAL A 7 -21.80 -4.21 -3.18
C VAL A 7 -21.90 -2.75 -2.81
N VAL A 8 -21.14 -2.37 -1.79
CA VAL A 8 -21.17 -1.02 -1.24
C VAL A 8 -20.23 -0.14 -2.03
N ASN A 9 -20.78 0.85 -2.71
CA ASN A 9 -19.99 1.90 -3.35
C ASN A 9 -19.35 2.75 -2.24
N GLY A 10 -18.11 2.44 -1.89
CA GLY A 10 -17.33 3.22 -0.97
C GLY A 10 -16.62 4.38 -1.65
N LEU A 11 -15.80 5.09 -0.88
CA LEU A 11 -14.98 6.23 -1.28
C LEU A 11 -14.25 6.09 -2.62
N GLU A 12 -13.83 4.86 -2.96
CA GLU A 12 -13.06 4.58 -4.18
C GLU A 12 -13.89 4.79 -5.45
N PHE A 13 -15.22 4.67 -5.35
CA PHE A 13 -16.13 4.81 -6.49
C PHE A 13 -16.69 6.22 -6.65
N GLU A 14 -16.64 7.05 -5.63
CA GLU A 14 -17.21 8.42 -5.65
C GLU A 14 -16.37 9.41 -6.45
N ILE A 15 -15.05 9.23 -6.51
CA ILE A 15 -14.17 10.06 -7.35
C ILE A 15 -14.63 10.04 -8.83
N ILE A 16 -15.41 9.04 -9.22
CA ILE A 16 -15.87 8.82 -10.61
C ILE A 16 -17.42 8.94 -10.71
N GLY A 17 -18.12 9.16 -9.59
CA GLY A 17 -19.58 9.39 -9.57
C GLY A 17 -20.46 8.17 -9.84
N GLN A 18 -19.88 7.00 -10.17
CA GLN A 18 -20.58 5.72 -10.36
C GLN A 18 -19.55 4.58 -10.32
N SER A 19 -19.94 3.40 -9.81
CA SER A 19 -19.10 2.20 -9.96
C SER A 19 -18.84 1.96 -11.44
N LYS A 20 -17.57 1.73 -11.81
CA LYS A 20 -17.21 1.45 -13.20
C LYS A 20 -18.05 0.26 -13.70
N PRO A 21 -18.58 0.30 -14.94
CA PRO A 21 -19.35 -0.80 -15.51
C PRO A 21 -18.66 -2.17 -15.42
N SER A 22 -17.31 -2.17 -15.46
CA SER A 22 -16.49 -3.38 -15.29
C SER A 22 -16.55 -3.96 -13.88
N VAL A 23 -16.60 -3.14 -12.82
CA VAL A 23 -16.76 -3.61 -11.42
C VAL A 23 -18.17 -4.15 -11.22
N GLN A 24 -19.18 -3.44 -11.71
CA GLN A 24 -20.57 -3.92 -11.69
C GLN A 24 -20.68 -5.28 -12.35
N LYS A 25 -20.10 -5.42 -13.56
CA LYS A 25 -20.13 -6.68 -14.29
C LYS A 25 -19.49 -7.84 -13.52
N ILE A 26 -18.33 -7.63 -12.87
CA ILE A 26 -17.65 -8.66 -12.09
C ILE A 26 -18.57 -9.24 -11.01
N PHE A 27 -19.23 -8.38 -10.24
CA PHE A 27 -20.10 -8.83 -9.16
C PHE A 27 -21.46 -9.35 -9.65
N THR A 28 -21.99 -8.83 -10.76
CA THR A 28 -23.19 -9.34 -11.41
C THR A 28 -22.94 -10.75 -11.94
N ASP A 29 -21.85 -10.98 -12.68
CA ASP A 29 -21.47 -12.30 -13.20
C ASP A 29 -21.26 -13.31 -12.04
N LEU A 30 -20.66 -12.85 -10.93
CA LEU A 30 -20.48 -13.69 -9.75
C LEU A 30 -21.83 -14.04 -9.08
N ALA A 31 -22.71 -13.07 -8.93
CA ALA A 31 -24.04 -13.26 -8.33
C ALA A 31 -24.89 -14.21 -9.18
N GLU A 32 -24.90 -14.04 -10.50
CA GLU A 32 -25.59 -14.95 -11.42
C GLU A 32 -25.09 -16.39 -11.31
N LYS A 33 -23.77 -16.58 -11.24
CA LYS A 33 -23.12 -17.90 -11.13
C LYS A 33 -23.57 -18.68 -9.90
N TYR A 34 -23.78 -17.97 -8.77
CA TYR A 34 -24.10 -18.60 -7.47
C TYR A 34 -25.54 -18.38 -7.01
N ASP A 35 -26.41 -17.91 -7.89
CA ASP A 35 -27.85 -17.67 -7.64
C ASP A 35 -28.11 -16.64 -6.51
N TYR A 36 -27.37 -15.53 -6.52
CA TYR A 36 -27.57 -14.38 -5.65
C TYR A 36 -28.30 -13.26 -6.37
N ASP A 37 -29.08 -12.47 -5.63
CA ASP A 37 -29.51 -11.14 -6.05
C ASP A 37 -28.45 -10.11 -5.65
N VAL A 38 -27.90 -9.34 -6.62
CA VAL A 38 -26.89 -8.31 -6.34
C VAL A 38 -27.52 -6.93 -6.36
N GLU A 39 -27.24 -6.14 -5.31
CA GLU A 39 -27.62 -4.73 -5.21
C GLU A 39 -26.37 -3.88 -4.98
N PHE A 40 -26.25 -2.80 -5.77
CA PHE A 40 -25.20 -1.79 -5.59
C PHE A 40 -25.77 -0.65 -4.75
N VAL A 41 -25.16 -0.39 -3.60
CA VAL A 41 -25.65 0.58 -2.62
C VAL A 41 -24.57 1.60 -2.30
N HIS A 42 -24.99 2.79 -1.89
CA HIS A 42 -24.11 3.84 -1.40
C HIS A 42 -24.15 3.91 0.13
N ASP A 43 -22.98 4.10 0.77
CA ASP A 43 -22.88 4.30 2.22
C ASP A 43 -22.60 5.78 2.51
N ASP A 44 -23.61 6.50 2.97
CA ASP A 44 -23.53 7.92 3.31
C ASP A 44 -22.79 8.19 4.63
N GLY A 45 -22.54 7.14 5.44
CA GLY A 45 -22.00 7.27 6.79
C GLY A 45 -20.51 7.63 6.87
N LEU A 46 -19.83 7.56 5.73
CA LEU A 46 -18.37 7.67 5.68
C LEU A 46 -17.85 9.10 5.71
N TYR A 47 -18.65 10.05 5.22
CA TYR A 47 -18.24 11.45 5.09
C TYR A 47 -18.79 12.30 6.22
N CYS A 48 -17.89 13.01 6.92
CA CYS A 48 -18.27 14.18 7.68
C CYS A 48 -18.22 15.41 6.75
N GLU A 49 -19.01 16.42 7.05
CA GLU A 49 -19.01 17.69 6.31
C GLU A 49 -17.58 18.23 6.19
N GLY A 50 -17.11 18.45 4.96
CA GLY A 50 -15.76 18.95 4.65
C GLY A 50 -14.68 17.87 4.45
N ASP A 51 -15.02 16.59 4.55
CA ASP A 51 -14.04 15.50 4.26
C ASP A 51 -13.87 15.30 2.74
N ASP A 52 -12.60 15.17 2.34
CA ASP A 52 -12.27 14.51 1.10
C ASP A 52 -12.10 12.99 1.34
N TRP A 53 -12.01 12.21 0.28
CA TRP A 53 -11.90 10.75 0.37
C TRP A 53 -10.66 10.28 1.16
N ARG A 54 -9.55 11.04 1.12
CA ARG A 54 -8.31 10.69 1.85
C ARG A 54 -8.48 10.89 3.34
N SER A 55 -9.09 12.01 3.73
CA SER A 55 -9.40 12.31 5.13
C SER A 55 -10.33 11.26 5.72
N ALA A 56 -11.36 10.85 4.98
CA ALA A 56 -12.29 9.83 5.40
C ALA A 56 -11.62 8.45 5.49
N ALA A 57 -10.80 8.05 4.51
CA ALA A 57 -10.03 6.81 4.55
C ALA A 57 -9.09 6.76 5.76
N LEU A 58 -8.36 7.84 6.04
CA LEU A 58 -7.48 7.94 7.19
C LEU A 58 -8.23 7.84 8.52
N LYS A 59 -9.43 8.44 8.62
CA LYS A 59 -10.28 8.30 9.80
C LYS A 59 -10.73 6.87 10.03
N VAL A 60 -11.08 6.13 8.99
CA VAL A 60 -11.42 4.70 9.09
C VAL A 60 -10.23 3.89 9.60
N GLU A 61 -9.04 4.12 9.04
CA GLU A 61 -7.83 3.40 9.44
C GLU A 61 -7.40 3.70 10.88
N THR A 62 -7.62 4.92 11.35
CA THR A 62 -7.16 5.36 12.70
C THR A 62 -8.20 5.17 13.79
N LYS A 63 -9.50 5.36 13.50
CA LYS A 63 -10.59 5.29 14.48
C LYS A 63 -11.31 3.95 14.48
N GLY A 64 -11.10 3.13 13.44
CA GLY A 64 -11.73 1.82 13.28
C GLY A 64 -13.21 1.88 12.86
N PRO A 65 -13.83 0.69 12.64
CA PRO A 65 -15.14 0.58 12.00
C PRO A 65 -16.32 1.07 12.89
N ASN A 66 -16.18 1.00 14.19
CA ASN A 66 -17.27 1.35 15.11
C ASN A 66 -17.48 2.87 15.27
N TRP A 67 -16.60 3.67 14.68
CA TRP A 67 -16.74 5.13 14.64
C TRP A 67 -17.79 5.60 13.63
N ILE A 68 -17.99 4.82 12.55
CA ILE A 68 -18.89 5.17 11.44
C ILE A 68 -20.34 4.96 11.90
N LYS A 69 -21.19 5.95 11.63
CA LYS A 69 -22.64 5.87 11.84
C LYS A 69 -23.30 5.77 10.47
N HIS A 70 -23.92 4.66 10.21
CA HIS A 70 -24.67 4.43 8.99
C HIS A 70 -26.08 5.03 9.10
N SER A 71 -26.64 5.46 7.95
CA SER A 71 -28.01 5.91 7.87
C SER A 71 -29.00 4.73 8.07
N ASP A 72 -30.21 5.04 8.55
CA ASP A 72 -31.27 4.03 8.70
C ASP A 72 -31.60 3.39 7.33
N GLU A 73 -31.58 4.17 6.25
CA GLU A 73 -31.80 3.66 4.89
C GLU A 73 -30.78 2.61 4.49
N TYR A 74 -29.49 2.85 4.76
CA TYR A 74 -28.43 1.88 4.47
C TYR A 74 -28.57 0.62 5.35
N LEU A 75 -28.87 0.77 6.63
CA LEU A 75 -29.06 -0.34 7.56
C LEU A 75 -30.25 -1.24 7.15
N GLU A 76 -31.34 -0.67 6.65
CA GLU A 76 -32.46 -1.47 6.11
C GLU A 76 -32.06 -2.29 4.89
N LYS A 77 -31.20 -1.77 4.00
CA LYS A 77 -30.67 -2.53 2.85
C LYS A 77 -29.79 -3.69 3.28
N VAL A 78 -29.04 -3.52 4.38
CA VAL A 78 -28.10 -4.54 4.90
C VAL A 78 -28.84 -5.73 5.56
N LYS A 79 -30.03 -5.53 6.08
CA LYS A 79 -30.77 -6.49 6.92
C LYS A 79 -30.89 -7.91 6.34
N ASP A 80 -31.12 -8.02 5.04
CA ASP A 80 -31.27 -9.29 4.34
C ASP A 80 -30.03 -9.77 3.57
N ALA A 81 -28.91 -9.03 3.69
CA ALA A 81 -27.68 -9.36 3.00
C ALA A 81 -27.00 -10.60 3.59
N SER A 82 -26.66 -11.56 2.75
CA SER A 82 -25.81 -12.70 3.11
C SER A 82 -24.33 -12.41 2.86
N ILE A 83 -24.03 -11.53 1.90
CA ILE A 83 -22.68 -11.09 1.57
C ILE A 83 -22.66 -9.57 1.47
N ILE A 84 -21.65 -8.95 2.08
CA ILE A 84 -21.37 -7.53 1.92
C ILE A 84 -19.97 -7.36 1.36
N VAL A 85 -19.88 -6.66 0.21
CA VAL A 85 -18.60 -6.27 -0.42
C VAL A 85 -18.36 -4.80 -0.14
N VAL A 86 -17.23 -4.46 0.47
CA VAL A 86 -16.91 -3.08 0.87
C VAL A 86 -15.51 -2.65 0.40
N GLY A 87 -15.34 -1.38 0.11
CA GLY A 87 -14.04 -0.73 -0.02
C GLY A 87 -13.59 -0.18 1.34
N PHE A 88 -13.88 1.10 1.60
CA PHE A 88 -13.57 1.79 2.86
C PHE A 88 -14.74 1.83 3.85
N SER A 89 -15.95 1.50 3.43
CA SER A 89 -17.12 1.49 4.32
C SER A 89 -16.87 0.66 5.56
N GLY A 90 -17.24 1.18 6.71
CA GLY A 90 -17.03 0.53 7.99
C GLY A 90 -18.04 -0.59 8.24
N VAL A 91 -17.54 -1.74 8.64
CA VAL A 91 -18.37 -2.86 9.05
C VAL A 91 -18.15 -3.12 10.55
N GLY A 92 -18.79 -2.29 11.35
CA GLY A 92 -18.75 -2.34 12.81
C GLY A 92 -19.93 -3.10 13.43
N LYS A 93 -20.03 -3.05 14.75
CA LYS A 93 -21.10 -3.71 15.53
C LYS A 93 -22.49 -3.30 15.07
N GLN A 94 -22.74 -2.00 14.91
CA GLN A 94 -24.04 -1.49 14.47
C GLN A 94 -24.52 -2.17 13.19
N LEU A 95 -23.66 -2.23 12.17
CA LEU A 95 -24.02 -2.84 10.88
C LEU A 95 -24.24 -4.35 11.02
N MET A 96 -23.32 -5.05 11.68
CA MET A 96 -23.43 -6.49 11.86
C MET A 96 -24.64 -6.92 12.72
N ASP A 97 -25.10 -6.06 13.62
CA ASP A 97 -26.31 -6.32 14.42
C ASP A 97 -27.60 -6.14 13.61
N HIS A 98 -27.59 -5.36 12.53
CA HIS A 98 -28.72 -5.21 11.62
C HIS A 98 -28.72 -6.27 10.49
N ALA A 99 -27.61 -6.96 10.28
CA ALA A 99 -27.42 -7.92 9.18
C ALA A 99 -27.67 -9.36 9.64
N ASP A 100 -28.92 -9.73 9.88
CA ASP A 100 -29.31 -11.03 10.48
C ASP A 100 -28.84 -12.26 9.68
N LYS A 101 -28.59 -12.09 8.37
CA LYS A 101 -28.24 -13.20 7.44
C LYS A 101 -26.81 -13.13 6.94
N LEU A 102 -25.98 -12.26 7.49
CA LEU A 102 -24.62 -12.02 7.01
C LEU A 102 -23.70 -13.20 7.29
N GLU A 103 -23.16 -13.77 6.25
CA GLU A 103 -22.24 -14.92 6.26
C GLU A 103 -20.81 -14.52 5.88
N LEU A 104 -20.65 -13.50 5.01
CA LEU A 104 -19.36 -13.10 4.47
C LEU A 104 -19.24 -11.57 4.32
N ILE A 105 -18.13 -11.03 4.81
CA ILE A 105 -17.68 -9.68 4.53
C ILE A 105 -16.46 -9.78 3.60
N ALA A 106 -16.56 -9.19 2.41
CA ALA A 106 -15.53 -9.18 1.39
C ALA A 106 -14.95 -7.77 1.23
N VAL A 107 -13.68 -7.57 1.61
CA VAL A 107 -13.03 -6.26 1.63
C VAL A 107 -12.16 -6.09 0.39
N MET A 108 -12.47 -5.15 -0.49
CA MET A 108 -11.70 -4.84 -1.71
C MET A 108 -10.35 -4.16 -1.43
N ARG A 109 -9.88 -4.17 -0.19
CA ARG A 109 -8.60 -3.63 0.25
C ARG A 109 -7.66 -4.75 0.72
N SER A 110 -6.38 -4.43 0.87
CA SER A 110 -5.41 -5.35 1.47
C SER A 110 -5.52 -5.40 3.00
N GLY A 111 -5.80 -4.26 3.62
CA GLY A 111 -6.11 -4.13 5.05
C GLY A 111 -7.59 -4.31 5.33
N VAL A 112 -7.91 -4.58 6.59
CA VAL A 112 -9.28 -4.80 7.08
C VAL A 112 -9.60 -3.94 8.31
N GLU A 113 -8.92 -2.80 8.43
CA GLU A 113 -9.05 -1.85 9.53
C GLU A 113 -10.47 -1.29 9.66
N ASN A 114 -11.23 -1.36 8.56
CA ASN A 114 -12.63 -0.97 8.46
C ASN A 114 -13.61 -2.08 8.89
N VAL A 115 -13.13 -3.23 9.40
CA VAL A 115 -13.99 -4.32 9.89
C VAL A 115 -13.66 -4.66 11.34
N ASP A 116 -14.68 -4.77 12.19
CA ASP A 116 -14.52 -5.30 13.55
C ASP A 116 -14.37 -6.82 13.51
N LEU A 117 -13.11 -7.27 13.39
CA LEU A 117 -12.78 -8.69 13.23
C LEU A 117 -13.18 -9.55 14.43
N GLU A 118 -13.04 -9.01 15.65
CA GLU A 118 -13.41 -9.74 16.86
C GLU A 118 -14.91 -9.96 16.89
N TYR A 119 -15.69 -8.94 16.59
CA TYR A 119 -17.14 -9.06 16.56
C TYR A 119 -17.63 -9.92 15.39
N ALA A 120 -17.01 -9.84 14.22
CA ALA A 120 -17.31 -10.74 13.10
C ALA A 120 -17.08 -12.20 13.50
N LYS A 121 -15.99 -12.48 14.22
CA LYS A 121 -15.67 -13.82 14.74
C LYS A 121 -16.71 -14.29 15.76
N GLU A 122 -17.13 -13.45 16.71
CA GLU A 122 -18.19 -13.76 17.68
C GLU A 122 -19.51 -14.13 16.98
N LYS A 123 -19.85 -13.41 15.90
CA LYS A 123 -21.05 -13.65 15.08
C LYS A 123 -20.89 -14.84 14.11
N GLY A 124 -19.71 -15.41 13.96
CA GLY A 124 -19.44 -16.47 12.98
C GLY A 124 -19.42 -16.00 11.52
N ILE A 125 -19.21 -14.70 11.29
CA ILE A 125 -19.17 -14.08 9.97
C ILE A 125 -17.75 -14.20 9.42
N ALA A 126 -17.60 -14.79 8.23
CA ALA A 126 -16.32 -14.88 7.56
C ALA A 126 -15.86 -13.51 7.01
N VAL A 127 -14.57 -13.21 7.09
CA VAL A 127 -13.99 -11.98 6.53
C VAL A 127 -12.85 -12.34 5.59
N CYS A 128 -12.87 -11.86 4.36
CA CYS A 128 -11.77 -11.96 3.41
C CYS A 128 -11.39 -10.58 2.85
N CYS A 129 -10.17 -10.46 2.35
CA CYS A 129 -9.66 -9.20 1.80
C CYS A 129 -8.92 -9.44 0.47
N ALA A 130 -8.49 -8.36 -0.21
CA ALA A 130 -7.78 -8.41 -1.48
C ALA A 130 -6.27 -8.09 -1.29
N PRO A 131 -5.44 -9.03 -0.75
CA PRO A 131 -4.02 -8.79 -0.54
C PRO A 131 -3.30 -8.63 -1.87
N GLY A 132 -2.33 -7.73 -1.91
CA GLY A 132 -1.50 -7.52 -3.09
C GLY A 132 -2.15 -6.69 -4.21
N ARG A 133 -3.37 -6.17 -4.03
CA ARG A 133 -4.07 -5.37 -5.05
C ARG A 133 -3.23 -4.21 -5.58
N VAL A 134 -2.48 -3.54 -4.71
CA VAL A 134 -1.61 -2.41 -5.07
C VAL A 134 -0.17 -2.82 -5.40
N SER A 135 0.14 -4.12 -5.45
CA SER A 135 1.53 -4.55 -5.60
C SER A 135 2.16 -4.20 -6.94
N GLU A 136 1.36 -4.17 -8.02
CA GLU A 136 1.86 -3.74 -9.35
C GLU A 136 2.18 -2.25 -9.37
N PRO A 137 1.22 -1.33 -9.07
CA PRO A 137 1.51 0.09 -9.13
C PRO A 137 2.58 0.52 -8.12
N VAL A 138 2.61 -0.05 -6.91
CA VAL A 138 3.67 0.26 -5.94
C VAL A 138 5.04 -0.18 -6.47
N ALA A 139 5.14 -1.35 -7.10
CA ALA A 139 6.40 -1.79 -7.69
C ALA A 139 6.83 -0.89 -8.86
N ASP A 140 5.90 -0.48 -9.74
CA ASP A 140 6.16 0.44 -10.85
C ASP A 140 6.67 1.79 -10.32
N PHE A 141 5.97 2.36 -9.35
CA PHE A 141 6.32 3.64 -8.76
C PHE A 141 7.66 3.60 -8.02
N THR A 142 7.91 2.53 -7.25
CA THR A 142 9.20 2.31 -6.60
C THR A 142 10.35 2.24 -7.61
N CYS A 143 10.16 1.51 -8.70
CA CYS A 143 11.16 1.43 -9.77
C CYS A 143 11.41 2.80 -10.40
N ALA A 144 10.37 3.59 -10.65
CA ALA A 144 10.49 4.94 -11.18
C ALA A 144 11.31 5.83 -10.22
N LEU A 145 11.04 5.79 -8.91
CA LEU A 145 11.83 6.53 -7.91
C LEU A 145 13.28 6.06 -7.84
N ILE A 146 13.54 4.74 -7.88
CA ILE A 146 14.91 4.20 -7.88
C ILE A 146 15.68 4.65 -9.13
N LEU A 147 15.07 4.57 -10.30
CA LEU A 147 15.71 5.01 -11.55
C LEU A 147 15.95 6.53 -11.56
N ASP A 148 14.97 7.30 -11.10
CA ASP A 148 15.06 8.76 -11.04
C ASP A 148 16.17 9.20 -10.08
N ILE A 149 16.14 8.74 -8.82
CA ILE A 149 17.08 9.23 -7.80
C ILE A 149 18.54 8.88 -8.14
N ASN A 150 18.78 7.69 -8.75
CA ASN A 150 20.12 7.30 -9.19
C ASN A 150 20.60 8.06 -10.44
N ARG A 151 19.68 8.57 -11.28
CA ARG A 151 20.01 9.38 -12.46
C ARG A 151 19.83 10.88 -12.21
N GLY A 152 19.23 11.26 -11.07
CA GLY A 152 19.03 12.63 -10.66
C GLY A 152 18.12 13.44 -11.58
N VAL A 153 17.14 12.81 -12.25
CA VAL A 153 16.28 13.50 -13.24
C VAL A 153 15.47 14.60 -12.56
N THR A 154 14.77 14.27 -11.46
CA THR A 154 14.02 15.24 -10.67
C THR A 154 14.92 16.31 -10.07
N TYR A 155 16.11 15.94 -9.57
CA TYR A 155 17.09 16.87 -9.03
C TYR A 155 17.53 17.89 -10.09
N VAL A 156 17.96 17.42 -11.26
CA VAL A 156 18.38 18.29 -12.37
C VAL A 156 17.24 19.19 -12.81
N ASN A 157 16.02 18.64 -12.97
CA ASN A 157 14.86 19.44 -13.36
C ASN A 157 14.52 20.56 -12.36
N LYS A 158 14.66 20.28 -11.05
CA LYS A 158 14.39 21.26 -9.98
C LYS A 158 15.39 22.41 -9.97
N PHE A 159 16.66 22.11 -10.23
CA PHE A 159 17.76 23.07 -10.07
C PHE A 159 18.36 23.57 -11.39
N TRP A 160 17.92 23.00 -12.53
CA TRP A 160 18.52 23.39 -13.82
C TRP A 160 18.29 24.85 -14.17
N LYS A 161 19.41 25.52 -14.52
CA LYS A 161 19.43 26.87 -15.10
C LYS A 161 20.50 26.88 -16.19
N PRO A 162 20.35 27.67 -17.28
CA PRO A 162 21.40 27.81 -18.28
C PRO A 162 22.74 28.20 -17.64
N GLY A 163 23.79 27.43 -17.91
CA GLY A 163 25.12 27.63 -17.36
C GLY A 163 25.43 26.93 -16.04
N LEU A 164 24.46 26.17 -15.48
CA LEU A 164 24.59 25.48 -14.18
C LEU A 164 25.28 24.12 -14.27
N GLU A 165 25.60 23.64 -15.47
CA GLU A 165 26.15 22.28 -15.66
C GLU A 165 27.43 22.02 -14.85
N GLN A 166 28.22 23.05 -14.59
CA GLN A 166 29.45 22.97 -13.77
C GLN A 166 29.15 22.95 -12.26
N GLU A 167 28.06 23.57 -11.83
CA GLU A 167 27.72 23.71 -10.41
C GLU A 167 26.94 22.45 -9.90
N LEU A 168 26.33 21.69 -10.78
CA LEU A 168 25.68 20.42 -10.43
C LEU A 168 26.69 19.31 -10.08
N GLN A 169 27.91 19.43 -10.51
CA GLN A 169 28.97 18.40 -10.39
C GLN A 169 29.19 17.86 -8.97
N PRO A 170 29.20 18.67 -7.88
CA PRO A 170 29.46 18.14 -6.55
C PRO A 170 28.41 17.13 -6.06
N TYR A 171 27.18 17.22 -6.55
CA TYR A 171 26.03 16.42 -6.12
C TYR A 171 25.53 15.44 -7.18
N PHE A 172 25.93 15.61 -8.44
CA PHE A 172 25.46 14.85 -9.57
C PHE A 172 26.57 13.99 -10.18
N HIS A 173 26.75 12.79 -9.63
CA HIS A 173 27.67 11.77 -10.19
C HIS A 173 26.86 10.49 -10.46
N PRO A 174 26.11 10.43 -11.58
CA PRO A 174 25.33 9.25 -11.93
C PRO A 174 26.26 8.11 -12.36
N GLU A 175 26.19 7.02 -11.62
CA GLU A 175 26.87 5.77 -11.97
C GLU A 175 26.02 4.94 -12.95
N LEU A 176 26.65 3.97 -13.63
CA LEU A 176 25.91 3.03 -14.46
C LEU A 176 25.17 2.05 -13.57
N TYR A 177 23.91 1.78 -13.86
CA TYR A 177 23.07 0.90 -13.06
C TYR A 177 23.68 -0.49 -12.81
N ARG A 178 24.44 -1.04 -13.78
CA ARG A 178 25.12 -2.35 -13.65
C ARG A 178 26.19 -2.37 -12.55
N ASP A 179 26.66 -1.23 -12.13
CA ASP A 179 27.68 -1.10 -11.10
C ASP A 179 27.05 -0.88 -9.70
N LEU A 180 25.73 -0.63 -9.65
CA LEU A 180 24.98 -0.34 -8.44
C LEU A 180 24.31 -1.58 -7.85
N THR A 181 24.24 -1.60 -6.54
CA THR A 181 23.56 -2.63 -5.74
C THR A 181 22.30 -2.06 -5.08
N ILE A 182 21.16 -2.68 -5.34
CA ILE A 182 19.89 -2.38 -4.68
C ILE A 182 19.75 -3.30 -3.47
N GLY A 183 19.58 -2.71 -2.29
CA GLY A 183 19.28 -3.40 -1.04
C GLY A 183 17.79 -3.33 -0.72
N LEU A 184 17.14 -4.49 -0.59
CA LEU A 184 15.72 -4.57 -0.24
C LEU A 184 15.56 -4.88 1.26
N VAL A 185 14.83 -4.04 1.98
CA VAL A 185 14.39 -4.29 3.36
C VAL A 185 12.95 -4.80 3.30
N GLY A 186 12.80 -6.12 3.31
CA GLY A 186 11.57 -6.85 2.98
C GLY A 186 11.59 -7.38 1.53
N PHE A 187 11.48 -8.72 1.39
CA PHE A 187 11.52 -9.40 0.09
C PHE A 187 10.24 -10.21 -0.15
N GLY A 188 9.09 -9.57 0.13
CA GLY A 188 7.75 -10.08 -0.13
C GLY A 188 7.29 -9.87 -1.58
N ILE A 189 5.98 -9.77 -1.77
CA ILE A 189 5.35 -9.62 -3.10
C ILE A 189 5.89 -8.40 -3.86
N ILE A 190 5.97 -7.23 -3.21
CA ILE A 190 6.42 -5.98 -3.83
C ILE A 190 7.92 -6.04 -4.14
N GLY A 191 8.76 -6.45 -3.18
CA GLY A 191 10.20 -6.57 -3.41
C GLY A 191 10.55 -7.48 -4.58
N LYS A 192 9.89 -8.64 -4.70
CA LYS A 192 10.04 -9.56 -5.85
C LYS A 192 9.64 -8.92 -7.18
N LYS A 193 8.56 -8.12 -7.19
CA LYS A 193 8.13 -7.38 -8.38
C LYS A 193 9.10 -6.27 -8.77
N VAL A 194 9.65 -5.55 -7.80
CA VAL A 194 10.70 -4.52 -8.02
C VAL A 194 11.94 -5.15 -8.66
N VAL A 195 12.44 -6.26 -8.11
CA VAL A 195 13.59 -6.98 -8.69
C VAL A 195 13.29 -7.43 -10.13
N ASN A 196 12.12 -8.04 -10.37
CA ASN A 196 11.75 -8.50 -11.72
C ASN A 196 11.71 -7.37 -12.77
N ARG A 197 11.39 -6.15 -12.36
CA ARG A 197 11.40 -4.96 -13.23
C ARG A 197 12.82 -4.44 -13.46
N LEU A 198 13.58 -4.32 -12.38
CA LEU A 198 14.90 -3.65 -12.42
C LEU A 198 16.03 -4.56 -12.89
N LYS A 199 15.91 -5.89 -12.87
CA LYS A 199 16.97 -6.81 -13.27
C LYS A 199 17.51 -6.57 -14.70
N ASN A 200 16.65 -6.11 -15.60
CA ASN A 200 17.05 -5.83 -16.99
C ASN A 200 17.86 -4.53 -17.14
N PHE A 201 17.93 -3.69 -16.12
CA PHE A 201 18.82 -2.53 -16.07
C PHE A 201 20.24 -2.88 -15.61
N GLY A 202 20.45 -4.12 -15.16
CA GLY A 202 21.76 -4.65 -14.78
C GLY A 202 22.12 -4.47 -13.30
N PHE A 203 21.24 -3.94 -12.47
CA PHE A 203 21.48 -3.84 -11.02
C PHE A 203 21.82 -5.20 -10.38
N LYS A 204 22.64 -5.15 -9.32
CA LYS A 204 22.82 -6.25 -8.36
C LYS A 204 21.79 -6.13 -7.25
N PHE A 205 21.36 -7.25 -6.67
CA PHE A 205 20.33 -7.26 -5.65
C PHE A 205 20.76 -8.04 -4.41
N ILE A 206 20.58 -7.41 -3.26
CA ILE A 206 20.73 -7.99 -1.93
C ILE A 206 19.45 -7.71 -1.14
N ALA A 207 19.07 -8.60 -0.22
CA ALA A 207 17.85 -8.41 0.54
C ALA A 207 17.94 -8.90 1.99
N TYR A 208 17.18 -8.27 2.85
CA TYR A 208 16.85 -8.72 4.18
C TYR A 208 15.36 -9.02 4.30
N ASP A 209 15.03 -10.23 4.69
CA ASP A 209 13.68 -10.62 5.09
C ASP A 209 13.81 -11.82 6.04
N PRO A 210 13.27 -11.78 7.28
CA PRO A 210 13.43 -12.87 8.24
C PRO A 210 12.61 -14.13 7.89
N TYR A 211 11.72 -14.05 6.91
CA TYR A 211 10.82 -15.14 6.53
C TYR A 211 11.17 -15.77 5.17
N VAL A 212 12.11 -15.18 4.43
CA VAL A 212 12.51 -15.66 3.09
C VAL A 212 13.87 -16.36 3.17
N LYS A 213 13.93 -17.58 2.67
CA LYS A 213 15.17 -18.36 2.57
C LYS A 213 15.94 -18.00 1.30
N GLN A 214 17.25 -18.30 1.29
CA GLN A 214 18.10 -18.07 0.11
C GLN A 214 17.58 -18.82 -1.11
N GLU A 215 17.12 -20.06 -0.94
CA GLU A 215 16.61 -20.88 -2.04
C GLU A 215 15.41 -20.22 -2.77
N ASP A 216 14.57 -19.49 -2.02
CA ASP A 216 13.44 -18.76 -2.58
C ASP A 216 13.87 -17.47 -3.32
N ALA A 217 15.00 -16.90 -2.92
CA ALA A 217 15.57 -15.69 -3.49
C ALA A 217 16.43 -15.95 -4.73
N ASP A 218 17.03 -17.15 -4.84
CA ASP A 218 17.89 -17.54 -5.96
C ASP A 218 17.20 -17.43 -7.32
N ALA A 219 15.90 -17.75 -7.39
CA ALA A 219 15.09 -17.62 -8.61
C ALA A 219 14.98 -16.17 -9.13
N TYR A 220 15.28 -15.20 -8.26
CA TYR A 220 15.26 -13.76 -8.58
C TYR A 220 16.68 -13.19 -8.77
N GLY A 221 17.74 -13.97 -8.51
CA GLY A 221 19.12 -13.49 -8.50
C GLY A 221 19.42 -12.55 -7.35
N VAL A 222 18.81 -12.78 -6.18
CA VAL A 222 18.96 -11.95 -4.97
C VAL A 222 19.75 -12.71 -3.91
N THR A 223 20.74 -12.04 -3.33
CA THR A 223 21.48 -12.59 -2.17
C THR A 223 20.84 -12.13 -0.86
N MET A 224 20.40 -13.09 -0.05
CA MET A 224 19.86 -12.80 1.28
C MET A 224 20.99 -12.55 2.28
N MET A 225 20.85 -11.52 3.13
CA MET A 225 21.84 -11.21 4.15
C MET A 225 21.22 -10.48 5.36
N PRO A 226 21.94 -10.36 6.49
CA PRO A 226 21.50 -9.59 7.64
C PRO A 226 21.20 -8.12 7.28
N LEU A 227 20.24 -7.51 7.99
CA LEU A 227 19.83 -6.12 7.74
C LEU A 227 21.02 -5.14 7.69
N ASN A 228 21.91 -5.22 8.66
CA ASN A 228 23.07 -4.33 8.74
C ASN A 228 24.02 -4.47 7.55
N ASP A 229 24.12 -5.67 6.97
CA ASP A 229 24.94 -5.92 5.79
C ASP A 229 24.26 -5.35 4.53
N VAL A 230 22.94 -5.48 4.42
CA VAL A 230 22.17 -4.81 3.35
C VAL A 230 22.40 -3.29 3.40
N MET A 231 22.29 -2.69 4.59
CA MET A 231 22.47 -1.24 4.77
C MET A 231 23.88 -0.76 4.37
N SER A 232 24.91 -1.54 4.71
CA SER A 232 26.31 -1.13 4.45
C SER A 232 26.77 -1.37 3.01
N GLN A 233 26.15 -2.32 2.29
CA GLN A 233 26.59 -2.70 0.94
C GLN A 233 25.75 -2.10 -0.18
N ALA A 234 24.51 -1.69 0.10
CA ALA A 234 23.63 -1.13 -0.90
C ALA A 234 24.06 0.30 -1.33
N ASP A 235 23.85 0.59 -2.62
CA ASP A 235 23.93 1.94 -3.17
C ASP A 235 22.55 2.62 -3.17
N THR A 236 21.49 1.84 -3.20
CA THR A 236 20.12 2.30 -2.95
C THR A 236 19.41 1.27 -2.08
N VAL A 237 18.91 1.71 -0.92
CA VAL A 237 18.07 0.90 -0.04
C VAL A 237 16.61 1.17 -0.37
N THR A 238 15.78 0.13 -0.56
CA THR A 238 14.34 0.28 -0.75
C THR A 238 13.57 -0.55 0.28
N VAL A 239 12.55 0.07 0.91
CA VAL A 239 11.84 -0.51 2.05
C VAL A 239 10.50 -1.08 1.60
N HIS A 240 10.27 -2.38 1.87
CA HIS A 240 9.05 -3.12 1.50
C HIS A 240 8.50 -4.00 2.63
N ALA A 241 8.99 -3.81 3.84
CA ALA A 241 8.50 -4.52 5.02
C ALA A 241 7.07 -4.08 5.38
N ARG A 242 6.34 -4.94 6.09
CA ARG A 242 5.06 -4.57 6.67
C ARG A 242 5.30 -3.80 7.98
N LEU A 243 4.56 -2.71 8.20
CA LEU A 243 4.59 -2.01 9.49
C LEU A 243 3.80 -2.80 10.54
N LEU A 244 4.52 -3.23 11.56
CA LEU A 244 4.02 -3.92 12.75
C LEU A 244 4.69 -3.29 13.98
N PRO A 245 4.23 -3.56 15.21
CA PRO A 245 4.95 -3.11 16.41
C PRO A 245 6.43 -3.55 16.42
N SER A 246 6.74 -4.75 15.89
CA SER A 246 8.09 -5.31 15.81
C SER A 246 8.95 -4.74 14.68
N THR A 247 8.37 -4.07 13.70
CA THR A 247 9.07 -3.47 12.56
C THR A 247 9.01 -1.94 12.55
N LYS A 248 8.40 -1.33 13.57
CA LYS A 248 8.47 0.11 13.77
C LYS A 248 9.93 0.52 13.92
N ASN A 249 10.35 1.54 13.16
CA ASN A 249 11.73 2.02 13.10
C ASN A 249 12.74 0.90 12.76
N LEU A 250 12.35 -0.07 11.92
CA LEU A 250 13.23 -1.15 11.47
C LEU A 250 14.52 -0.61 10.84
N VAL A 251 14.42 0.52 10.15
CA VAL A 251 15.56 1.30 9.65
C VAL A 251 15.72 2.50 10.59
N GLY A 252 16.40 2.27 11.71
CA GLY A 252 16.68 3.29 12.71
C GLY A 252 18.03 3.97 12.52
N ALA A 253 18.42 4.79 13.51
CA ALA A 253 19.68 5.53 13.49
C ALA A 253 20.92 4.65 13.27
N GLU A 254 20.96 3.46 13.88
CA GLU A 254 22.06 2.49 13.68
C GLU A 254 22.16 2.04 12.22
N GLN A 255 21.02 1.67 11.60
CA GLN A 255 20.96 1.21 10.23
C GLN A 255 21.35 2.31 9.25
N ILE A 256 20.82 3.53 9.46
CA ILE A 256 21.14 4.70 8.64
C ILE A 256 22.63 5.04 8.73
N ALA A 257 23.23 4.98 9.92
CA ALA A 257 24.64 5.26 10.11
C ALA A 257 25.59 4.27 9.40
N ARG A 258 25.08 3.08 8.99
CA ARG A 258 25.84 2.09 8.23
C ARG A 258 25.81 2.32 6.72
N MET A 259 24.89 3.15 6.23
CA MET A 259 24.75 3.43 4.81
C MET A 259 26.00 4.13 4.24
N LYS A 260 26.29 3.86 2.98
CA LYS A 260 27.35 4.60 2.27
C LYS A 260 26.99 6.08 2.17
N PRO A 261 27.96 7.00 2.24
CA PRO A 261 27.72 8.42 2.01
C PRO A 261 27.13 8.72 0.61
N THR A 262 27.35 7.82 -0.33
CA THR A 262 26.82 7.88 -1.70
C THR A 262 25.47 7.20 -1.85
N ALA A 263 24.93 6.58 -0.81
CA ALA A 263 23.71 5.79 -0.91
C ALA A 263 22.45 6.65 -0.85
N PHE A 264 21.39 6.11 -1.45
CA PHE A 264 20.01 6.61 -1.38
C PHE A 264 19.11 5.67 -0.57
N ILE A 265 18.02 6.22 -0.03
CA ILE A 265 16.95 5.43 0.55
C ILE A 265 15.61 5.74 -0.10
N VAL A 266 14.84 4.71 -0.42
CA VAL A 266 13.50 4.81 -1.04
C VAL A 266 12.48 4.14 -0.12
N ASN A 267 11.39 4.84 0.21
CA ASN A 267 10.30 4.28 0.99
C ASN A 267 8.95 4.54 0.33
N THR A 268 8.33 3.46 -0.13
CA THR A 268 6.96 3.41 -0.68
C THR A 268 6.06 2.46 0.12
N ALA A 269 6.50 2.04 1.32
CA ALA A 269 5.76 1.10 2.16
C ALA A 269 4.95 1.83 3.24
N ARG A 270 5.57 2.22 4.35
CA ARG A 270 4.96 3.00 5.45
C ARG A 270 6.03 3.88 6.11
N GLY A 271 5.68 5.11 6.47
CA GLY A 271 6.60 6.06 7.11
C GLY A 271 7.21 5.53 8.40
N GLY A 272 6.41 4.88 9.24
CA GLY A 272 6.87 4.34 10.53
C GLY A 272 7.89 3.20 10.47
N LEU A 273 8.29 2.73 9.27
CA LEU A 273 9.38 1.75 9.09
C LEU A 273 10.76 2.39 9.20
N ILE A 274 10.85 3.69 8.98
CA ILE A 274 12.08 4.47 9.11
C ILE A 274 11.95 5.41 10.31
N GLU A 275 13.01 5.53 11.10
CA GLU A 275 13.11 6.55 12.14
C GLU A 275 13.36 7.91 11.47
N GLU A 276 12.25 8.68 11.32
CA GLU A 276 12.23 9.91 10.50
C GLU A 276 13.22 10.96 11.00
N GLU A 277 13.35 11.12 12.32
CA GLU A 277 14.30 12.09 12.91
C GLU A 277 15.75 11.74 12.56
N ALA A 278 16.11 10.45 12.65
CA ALA A 278 17.45 9.98 12.28
C ALA A 278 17.71 10.14 10.77
N LEU A 279 16.71 9.91 9.94
CA LEU A 279 16.80 10.12 8.50
C LEU A 279 16.99 11.61 8.16
N ILE A 280 16.21 12.49 8.76
CA ILE A 280 16.33 13.95 8.59
C ILE A 280 17.74 14.41 8.96
N GLU A 281 18.27 13.96 10.09
CA GLU A 281 19.62 14.33 10.54
C GLU A 281 20.70 13.84 9.55
N ALA A 282 20.54 12.64 9.00
CA ALA A 282 21.46 12.09 8.01
C ALA A 282 21.40 12.87 6.67
N LEU A 283 20.21 13.26 6.22
CA LEU A 283 20.02 14.04 5.00
C LEU A 283 20.55 15.46 5.11
N LYS A 284 20.26 16.16 6.23
CA LYS A 284 20.75 17.52 6.50
C LYS A 284 22.28 17.61 6.52
N ASN A 285 22.92 16.57 7.06
CA ASN A 285 24.38 16.53 7.18
C ASN A 285 25.05 15.77 6.02
N HIS A 286 24.31 15.45 4.95
CA HIS A 286 24.81 14.70 3.80
C HIS A 286 25.58 13.41 4.19
N LYS A 287 25.16 12.74 5.28
CA LYS A 287 25.70 11.44 5.69
C LYS A 287 25.27 10.33 4.74
N ILE A 288 24.16 10.54 4.04
CA ILE A 288 23.71 9.76 2.88
C ILE A 288 23.42 10.75 1.74
N ARG A 289 23.42 10.26 0.50
CA ARG A 289 23.26 11.13 -0.66
C ARG A 289 21.86 11.74 -0.73
N GLY A 290 20.81 10.97 -0.47
CA GLY A 290 19.43 11.49 -0.52
C GLY A 290 18.37 10.43 -0.23
N ALA A 291 17.11 10.84 -0.35
CA ALA A 291 15.95 10.00 -0.13
C ALA A 291 14.83 10.25 -1.14
N ALA A 292 14.04 9.21 -1.45
CA ALA A 292 12.76 9.33 -2.14
C ALA A 292 11.66 8.71 -1.26
N LEU A 293 10.74 9.54 -0.79
CA LEU A 293 9.75 9.18 0.21
C LEU A 293 8.34 9.43 -0.34
N ASP A 294 7.59 8.35 -0.53
CA ASP A 294 6.16 8.43 -0.88
C ASP A 294 5.28 8.39 0.37
N VAL A 295 5.84 7.90 1.48
CA VAL A 295 5.15 7.74 2.77
C VAL A 295 5.98 8.35 3.90
N LEU A 296 5.30 8.94 4.88
CA LEU A 296 5.89 9.69 5.98
C LEU A 296 5.27 9.27 7.32
N GLN A 297 5.89 9.63 8.44
CA GLN A 297 5.31 9.32 9.76
C GLN A 297 4.04 10.13 10.03
N THR A 298 3.98 11.36 9.53
CA THR A 298 2.80 12.22 9.59
C THR A 298 2.31 12.51 8.18
N GLU A 299 1.09 12.13 7.88
CA GLU A 299 0.41 12.38 6.61
C GLU A 299 -0.95 13.05 6.84
N PRO A 300 -1.28 14.15 6.14
CA PRO A 300 -0.46 14.90 5.19
C PRO A 300 0.79 15.51 5.85
N LEU A 301 1.89 15.63 5.07
CA LEU A 301 3.12 16.25 5.56
C LEU A 301 2.88 17.73 5.90
N PRO A 302 3.14 18.19 7.13
CA PRO A 302 2.98 19.59 7.52
C PRO A 302 3.80 20.54 6.62
N ASP A 303 3.29 21.74 6.40
CA ASP A 303 3.92 22.71 5.49
C ASP A 303 5.29 23.20 5.98
N ASP A 304 5.50 23.22 7.30
CA ASP A 304 6.73 23.61 7.96
C ASP A 304 7.73 22.45 8.16
N ASN A 305 7.40 21.24 7.66
CA ASN A 305 8.29 20.10 7.81
C ASN A 305 9.60 20.30 7.05
N ILE A 306 10.71 20.05 7.73
CA ILE A 306 12.07 20.26 7.21
C ILE A 306 12.36 19.46 5.92
N LEU A 307 11.77 18.29 5.73
CA LEU A 307 11.94 17.47 4.52
C LEU A 307 11.56 18.23 3.24
N ARG A 308 10.62 19.20 3.31
CA ARG A 308 10.24 20.04 2.16
C ARG A 308 11.34 21.00 1.70
N THR A 309 12.29 21.31 2.58
CA THR A 309 13.35 22.27 2.31
C THR A 309 14.66 21.63 1.87
N LEU A 310 14.78 20.31 2.04
CA LEU A 310 15.99 19.58 1.67
C LEU A 310 16.09 19.43 0.15
N ASP A 311 17.26 19.68 -0.39
CA ASP A 311 17.52 19.59 -1.83
C ASP A 311 17.73 18.16 -2.33
N ASN A 312 18.15 17.27 -1.44
CA ASN A 312 18.44 15.86 -1.70
C ASN A 312 17.26 14.92 -1.39
N VAL A 313 16.02 15.45 -1.34
CA VAL A 313 14.81 14.66 -1.04
C VAL A 313 13.78 14.81 -2.16
N ILE A 314 13.27 13.67 -2.62
CA ILE A 314 12.07 13.56 -3.46
C ILE A 314 10.91 13.18 -2.54
N LEU A 315 9.83 13.97 -2.57
CA LEU A 315 8.62 13.74 -1.79
C LEU A 315 7.44 13.54 -2.73
N THR A 316 6.65 12.50 -2.48
CA THR A 316 5.37 12.28 -3.13
C THR A 316 4.29 12.00 -2.09
N PRO A 317 3.03 12.43 -2.31
CA PRO A 317 2.02 12.40 -1.26
C PRO A 317 1.24 11.07 -1.25
N HIS A 318 1.92 9.95 -0.96
CA HIS A 318 1.37 8.60 -0.82
C HIS A 318 0.60 8.15 -2.08
N LEU A 319 1.26 8.22 -3.24
CA LEU A 319 0.67 7.92 -4.56
C LEU A 319 1.08 6.58 -5.14
N ALA A 320 2.06 5.88 -4.54
CA ALA A 320 2.62 4.66 -5.12
C ALA A 320 1.58 3.57 -5.41
N GLY A 321 0.52 3.52 -4.62
CA GLY A 321 -0.57 2.56 -4.81
C GLY A 321 -1.64 2.98 -5.82
N MET A 322 -1.58 4.19 -6.37
CA MET A 322 -2.59 4.70 -7.28
C MET A 322 -2.33 4.27 -8.72
N ALA A 323 -3.36 3.73 -9.37
CA ALA A 323 -3.38 3.46 -10.81
C ALA A 323 -4.82 3.51 -11.32
N GLY A 324 -5.02 3.73 -12.62
CA GLY A 324 -6.33 4.04 -13.20
C GLY A 324 -7.42 2.98 -13.03
N ASP A 325 -7.05 1.70 -12.81
CA ASP A 325 -8.00 0.58 -12.75
C ASP A 325 -7.92 -0.24 -11.45
N MET A 326 -7.49 0.40 -10.36
CA MET A 326 -7.28 -0.29 -9.08
C MET A 326 -8.55 -0.86 -8.46
N ASP A 327 -9.69 -0.26 -8.69
CA ASP A 327 -11.00 -0.76 -8.29
C ASP A 327 -11.35 -2.05 -9.04
N VAL A 328 -11.08 -2.12 -10.34
CA VAL A 328 -11.29 -3.34 -11.15
C VAL A 328 -10.37 -4.47 -10.70
N VAL A 329 -9.09 -4.17 -10.48
CA VAL A 329 -8.12 -5.16 -9.95
C VAL A 329 -8.56 -5.66 -8.58
N SER A 330 -9.00 -4.76 -7.70
CA SER A 330 -9.51 -5.11 -6.36
C SER A 330 -10.74 -6.02 -6.44
N ALA A 331 -11.69 -5.66 -7.31
CA ALA A 331 -12.92 -6.45 -7.54
C ALA A 331 -12.60 -7.85 -8.09
N GLN A 332 -11.66 -7.96 -9.05
CA GLN A 332 -11.24 -9.25 -9.59
C GLN A 332 -10.60 -10.15 -8.52
N ILE A 333 -9.70 -9.60 -7.72
CA ILE A 333 -9.03 -10.36 -6.65
C ILE A 333 -10.05 -10.84 -5.62
N ILE A 334 -10.91 -9.93 -5.11
CA ILE A 334 -11.88 -10.30 -4.07
C ILE A 334 -12.94 -11.26 -4.60
N ALA A 335 -13.42 -11.09 -5.85
CA ALA A 335 -14.34 -12.01 -6.47
C ALA A 335 -13.76 -13.43 -6.58
N GLY A 336 -12.47 -13.58 -6.86
CA GLY A 336 -11.77 -14.87 -6.82
C GLY A 336 -11.82 -15.53 -5.43
N TYR A 337 -11.55 -14.79 -4.36
CA TYR A 337 -11.66 -15.30 -2.99
C TYR A 337 -13.09 -15.58 -2.56
N MET A 338 -14.05 -14.78 -3.04
CA MET A 338 -15.49 -15.07 -2.83
C MET A 338 -15.91 -16.36 -3.53
N GLN A 339 -15.40 -16.64 -4.72
CA GLN A 339 -15.64 -17.93 -5.41
C GLN A 339 -15.10 -19.10 -4.59
N ASP A 340 -13.86 -19.00 -4.09
CA ASP A 340 -13.30 -20.06 -3.23
C ASP A 340 -14.18 -20.30 -1.99
N TYR A 341 -14.67 -19.23 -1.35
CA TYR A 341 -15.58 -19.32 -0.21
C TYR A 341 -16.89 -20.00 -0.58
N LEU A 342 -17.52 -19.58 -1.68
CA LEU A 342 -18.80 -20.12 -2.13
C LEU A 342 -18.70 -21.57 -2.64
N ASP A 343 -17.53 -21.96 -3.15
CA ASP A 343 -17.20 -23.34 -3.53
C ASP A 343 -16.85 -24.22 -2.30
N GLY A 344 -16.81 -23.67 -1.08
CA GLY A 344 -16.38 -24.39 0.13
C GLY A 344 -14.89 -24.70 0.18
N LYS A 345 -14.07 -24.02 -0.62
CA LYS A 345 -12.61 -24.16 -0.65
C LYS A 345 -11.95 -23.30 0.43
N PRO A 346 -10.71 -23.64 0.82
CA PRO A 346 -9.91 -22.76 1.69
C PRO A 346 -9.67 -21.39 1.05
N VAL A 347 -9.97 -20.31 1.77
CA VAL A 347 -9.75 -18.94 1.30
C VAL A 347 -8.43 -18.43 1.87
N ALA A 348 -7.43 -18.24 1.02
CA ALA A 348 -6.08 -17.82 1.45
C ALA A 348 -6.04 -16.43 2.10
N SER A 349 -6.98 -15.55 1.76
CA SER A 349 -7.07 -14.20 2.34
C SER A 349 -8.02 -14.09 3.53
N ARG A 350 -8.59 -15.19 4.01
CA ARG A 350 -9.52 -15.22 5.15
C ARG A 350 -8.84 -14.71 6.42
N LYS A 351 -9.55 -13.87 7.16
CA LYS A 351 -9.08 -13.24 8.41
C LYS A 351 -9.71 -13.88 9.65
N VAL A 352 -10.98 -14.24 9.56
CA VAL A 352 -11.75 -14.93 10.60
C VAL A 352 -12.72 -15.94 9.98
#